data_dec89fbecb3a2d3bdb8490be3f7c9a4d
#
_entry.id   dec89fbecb3a2d3bdb8490be3f7c9a4d
#
_cell.length_a   1.000
_cell.length_b   1.000
_cell.length_c   1.000
_cell.angle_alpha   90.00
_cell.angle_beta   90.00
_cell.angle_gamma   90.00
#
_symmetry.space_group_name_H-M   'P 1'
#
loop_
_entity.id
_entity.type
_entity.pdbx_description
1 polymer ?
#
loop_
_entity_poly.entity_id
_entity_poly.type
_entity_poly.pdbx_seq_one_letter_code
_entity_poly.pdbx_strand_id
1 'polypeptide(L)'
;MSTPRVGILPQEERMAILQGARRLGLHPYEFGGFLSLESGPNMDPNIVGGAGGRHKGLIQFGQAEQKKYLQPGTQTRAGQMPAVLQYFQDRGYKPGMGIERAYATVLGGNPNVSLDAKDSFGTSVAGASKRFKQGGDLYENARRVLGDIPADYSTGLEAQTQGATTGQETSSTGFLQGFLSGMEGSKPKDLSVGELVREQFLAQLLTPAQPLAMDPFQMLLNMNPYG
;
A
#
# COMPACT_ATOMS: atom_id res chain seq x y z
N MET A 1 -21.52 -25.60 6.93
CA MET A 1 -20.92 -24.57 7.77
C MET A 1 -20.98 -23.27 7.00
N SER A 2 -21.76 -22.27 7.46
CA SER A 2 -21.84 -20.95 6.78
C SER A 2 -20.53 -20.20 7.00
N THR A 3 -19.82 -19.88 5.94
CA THR A 3 -18.70 -18.93 5.98
C THR A 3 -19.21 -17.61 6.56
N PRO A 4 -18.57 -17.04 7.59
CA PRO A 4 -19.00 -15.76 8.13
C PRO A 4 -18.99 -14.73 6.99
N ARG A 5 -20.10 -14.01 6.82
CA ARG A 5 -20.18 -12.92 5.86
C ARG A 5 -19.16 -11.84 6.29
N VAL A 6 -18.14 -11.66 5.50
CA VAL A 6 -17.18 -10.57 5.67
C VAL A 6 -17.92 -9.27 5.45
N GLY A 7 -18.04 -8.45 6.47
CA GLY A 7 -18.62 -7.11 6.37
C GLY A 7 -17.66 -6.11 5.74
N ILE A 8 -18.17 -4.94 5.37
CA ILE A 8 -17.34 -3.81 4.91
C ILE A 8 -16.43 -3.38 6.07
N LEU A 9 -15.16 -3.16 5.79
CA LEU A 9 -14.18 -2.66 6.76
C LEU A 9 -14.56 -1.26 7.29
N PRO A 10 -14.15 -0.90 8.51
CA PRO A 10 -14.26 0.47 9.02
C PRO A 10 -13.66 1.48 8.04
N GLN A 11 -14.23 2.68 7.98
CA GLN A 11 -13.83 3.71 7.00
C GLN A 11 -12.33 4.02 7.04
N GLU A 12 -11.75 4.18 8.22
CA GLU A 12 -10.31 4.45 8.38
C GLU A 12 -9.45 3.34 7.76
N GLU A 13 -9.79 2.09 8.02
CA GLU A 13 -9.09 0.91 7.50
C GLU A 13 -9.19 0.81 5.97
N ARG A 14 -10.38 1.09 5.43
CA ARG A 14 -10.61 1.15 3.98
C ARG A 14 -9.75 2.23 3.34
N MET A 15 -9.80 3.44 3.88
CA MET A 15 -9.05 4.58 3.36
C MET A 15 -7.54 4.31 3.36
N ALA A 16 -7.00 3.67 4.39
CA ALA A 16 -5.60 3.29 4.43
C ALA A 16 -5.21 2.34 3.28
N ILE A 17 -6.07 1.35 2.98
CA ILE A 17 -5.83 0.41 1.86
C ILE A 17 -5.94 1.14 0.52
N LEU A 18 -6.96 1.98 0.33
CA LEU A 18 -7.14 2.78 -0.89
C LEU A 18 -5.92 3.67 -1.15
N GLN A 19 -5.46 4.38 -0.13
CA GLN A 19 -4.27 5.24 -0.22
C GLN A 19 -3.00 4.43 -0.46
N GLY A 20 -2.85 3.27 0.16
CA GLY A 20 -1.76 2.34 -0.09
C GLY A 20 -1.72 1.90 -1.56
N ALA A 21 -2.86 1.50 -2.11
CA ALA A 21 -3.00 1.14 -3.52
C ALA A 21 -2.59 2.32 -4.44
N ARG A 22 -3.09 3.52 -4.15
CA ARG A 22 -2.76 4.73 -4.90
C ARG A 22 -1.26 5.02 -4.91
N ARG A 23 -0.59 4.91 -3.76
CA ARG A 23 0.86 5.13 -3.65
C ARG A 23 1.68 4.10 -4.42
N LEU A 24 1.19 2.87 -4.51
CA LEU A 24 1.81 1.81 -5.30
C LEU A 24 1.41 1.88 -6.79
N GLY A 25 0.50 2.79 -7.17
CA GLY A 25 -0.03 2.86 -8.53
C GLY A 25 -0.81 1.61 -8.92
N LEU A 26 -1.57 1.04 -7.99
CA LEU A 26 -2.37 -0.17 -8.15
C LEU A 26 -3.86 0.16 -8.08
N HIS A 27 -4.67 -0.63 -8.77
CA HIS A 27 -6.12 -0.58 -8.60
C HIS A 27 -6.47 -1.08 -7.18
N PRO A 28 -7.35 -0.39 -6.41
CA PRO A 28 -7.65 -0.73 -5.02
C PRO A 28 -8.12 -2.17 -4.82
N TYR A 29 -8.96 -2.68 -5.71
CA TYR A 29 -9.45 -4.05 -5.58
C TYR A 29 -8.40 -5.08 -5.95
N GLU A 30 -7.47 -4.79 -6.85
CA GLU A 30 -6.31 -5.65 -7.12
C GLU A 30 -5.41 -5.73 -5.89
N PHE A 31 -5.10 -4.58 -5.30
CA PHE A 31 -4.28 -4.52 -4.10
C PHE A 31 -4.97 -5.19 -2.91
N GLY A 32 -6.26 -4.93 -2.70
CA GLY A 32 -7.06 -5.60 -1.68
C GLY A 32 -7.15 -7.12 -1.89
N GLY A 33 -7.25 -7.56 -3.15
CA GLY A 33 -7.22 -8.98 -3.51
C GLY A 33 -5.88 -9.63 -3.15
N PHE A 34 -4.79 -8.96 -3.44
CA PHE A 34 -3.45 -9.39 -3.03
C PHE A 34 -3.33 -9.45 -1.49
N LEU A 35 -3.75 -8.43 -0.75
CA LEU A 35 -3.76 -8.46 0.71
C LEU A 35 -4.64 -9.60 1.26
N SER A 36 -5.76 -9.90 0.58
CA SER A 36 -6.63 -11.02 0.95
C SER A 36 -5.97 -12.38 0.76
N LEU A 37 -5.10 -12.53 -0.23
CA LEU A 37 -4.31 -13.76 -0.40
C LEU A 37 -3.36 -13.98 0.77
N GLU A 38 -2.64 -12.92 1.16
CA GLU A 38 -1.60 -12.98 2.18
C GLU A 38 -2.17 -13.06 3.61
N SER A 39 -3.25 -12.33 3.88
CA SER A 39 -3.76 -12.13 5.24
C SER A 39 -5.22 -12.53 5.44
N GLY A 40 -5.74 -13.35 4.53
CA GLY A 40 -7.11 -13.87 4.59
C GLY A 40 -8.18 -12.89 4.10
N PRO A 41 -9.42 -13.35 3.97
CA PRO A 41 -10.50 -12.59 3.31
C PRO A 41 -10.82 -11.25 3.98
N ASN A 42 -10.50 -11.09 5.26
CA ASN A 42 -10.66 -9.87 6.03
C ASN A 42 -9.41 -8.98 6.00
N MET A 43 -8.33 -9.39 5.33
CA MET A 43 -7.04 -8.69 5.36
C MET A 43 -6.57 -8.44 6.81
N ASP A 44 -6.48 -9.49 7.63
CA ASP A 44 -6.17 -9.37 9.06
C ASP A 44 -4.69 -9.02 9.26
N PRO A 45 -4.35 -7.84 9.84
CA PRO A 45 -2.97 -7.41 10.07
C PRO A 45 -2.27 -8.21 11.17
N ASN A 46 -3.01 -9.03 11.93
CA ASN A 46 -2.47 -9.84 13.01
C ASN A 46 -2.36 -11.33 12.66
N ILE A 47 -2.78 -11.71 11.46
CA ILE A 47 -2.71 -13.11 11.04
C ILE A 47 -1.26 -13.60 11.09
N VAL A 48 -1.10 -14.80 11.62
CA VAL A 48 0.16 -15.52 11.68
C VAL A 48 0.08 -16.69 10.73
N GLY A 49 1.02 -16.79 9.81
CA GLY A 49 1.05 -17.81 8.77
C GLY A 49 2.45 -18.32 8.47
N GLY A 50 2.57 -19.00 7.33
CA GLY A 50 3.79 -19.67 6.90
C GLY A 50 4.16 -20.89 7.71
N ALA A 51 5.19 -21.62 7.28
CA ALA A 51 5.67 -22.81 7.96
C ALA A 51 6.15 -22.50 9.38
N GLY A 52 5.46 -23.06 10.38
CA GLY A 52 5.76 -22.84 11.80
C GLY A 52 5.37 -21.46 12.34
N GLY A 53 4.41 -20.75 11.71
CA GLY A 53 3.91 -19.47 12.22
C GLY A 53 4.93 -18.34 12.20
N ARG A 54 5.87 -18.35 11.26
CA ARG A 54 6.98 -17.38 11.20
C ARG A 54 6.68 -16.12 10.40
N HIS A 55 5.54 -16.08 9.72
CA HIS A 55 5.11 -14.92 8.94
C HIS A 55 3.95 -14.22 9.63
N LYS A 56 3.86 -12.90 9.51
CA LYS A 56 2.81 -12.12 10.17
C LYS A 56 2.38 -10.92 9.31
N GLY A 57 1.10 -10.61 9.39
CA GLY A 57 0.55 -9.33 8.92
C GLY A 57 0.09 -9.34 7.47
N LEU A 58 -0.21 -8.13 6.97
CA LEU A 58 -0.92 -7.89 5.72
C LEU A 58 -0.23 -8.49 4.48
N ILE A 59 1.09 -8.59 4.47
CA ILE A 59 1.88 -9.17 3.38
C ILE A 59 2.77 -10.31 3.86
N GLN A 60 2.42 -10.92 4.98
CA GLN A 60 3.13 -12.05 5.58
C GLN A 60 4.63 -11.78 5.76
N PHE A 61 4.95 -10.70 6.47
CA PHE A 61 6.33 -10.34 6.81
C PHE A 61 7.06 -11.50 7.49
N GLY A 62 8.22 -11.89 6.96
CA GLY A 62 9.12 -12.85 7.60
C GLY A 62 9.74 -12.30 8.89
N GLN A 63 10.43 -13.12 9.66
CA GLN A 63 10.95 -12.71 10.98
C GLN A 63 11.90 -11.50 10.95
N ALA A 64 12.72 -11.39 9.91
CA ALA A 64 13.62 -10.25 9.73
C ALA A 64 12.85 -8.98 9.40
N GLU A 65 11.87 -9.10 8.51
CA GLU A 65 10.97 -8.01 8.11
C GLU A 65 10.09 -7.55 9.27
N GLN A 66 9.57 -8.46 10.09
CA GLN A 66 8.81 -8.12 11.29
C GLN A 66 9.62 -7.22 12.22
N LYS A 67 10.89 -7.56 12.47
CA LYS A 67 11.78 -6.74 13.31
C LYS A 67 12.05 -5.36 12.72
N LYS A 68 12.11 -5.27 11.39
CA LYS A 68 12.42 -4.04 10.67
C LYS A 68 11.19 -3.12 10.54
N TYR A 69 10.03 -3.67 10.20
CA TYR A 69 8.88 -2.89 9.76
C TYR A 69 7.71 -2.88 10.74
N LEU A 70 7.50 -3.96 11.53
CA LEU A 70 6.36 -4.06 12.44
C LEU A 70 6.70 -3.46 13.80
N GLN A 71 6.54 -2.15 13.94
CA GLN A 71 6.73 -1.40 15.18
C GLN A 71 5.45 -1.39 16.04
N PRO A 72 5.49 -0.92 17.29
CA PRO A 72 4.29 -0.67 18.07
C PRO A 72 3.28 0.20 17.27
N GLY A 73 2.00 -0.16 17.33
CA GLY A 73 0.95 0.52 16.56
C GLY A 73 0.58 -0.14 15.23
N THR A 74 1.30 -1.18 14.79
CA THR A 74 1.03 -1.88 13.51
C THR A 74 -0.02 -3.01 13.61
N GLN A 75 -0.88 -3.00 14.65
CA GLN A 75 -1.89 -4.05 14.86
C GLN A 75 -3.17 -3.84 14.06
N THR A 76 -3.34 -2.67 13.44
CA THR A 76 -4.45 -2.35 12.54
C THR A 76 -4.00 -2.32 11.09
N ARG A 77 -4.92 -2.43 10.13
CA ARG A 77 -4.58 -2.30 8.70
C ARG A 77 -4.02 -0.91 8.40
N ALA A 78 -4.65 0.12 8.96
CA ALA A 78 -4.18 1.50 8.84
C ALA A 78 -2.77 1.66 9.43
N GLY A 79 -2.53 1.13 10.63
CA GLY A 79 -1.23 1.18 11.29
C GLY A 79 -0.13 0.39 10.57
N GLN A 80 -0.49 -0.70 9.85
CA GLN A 80 0.49 -1.53 9.14
C GLN A 80 0.79 -1.05 7.72
N MET A 81 -0.07 -0.21 7.13
CA MET A 81 0.10 0.24 5.75
C MET A 81 1.43 0.99 5.50
N PRO A 82 1.94 1.86 6.40
CA PRO A 82 3.27 2.44 6.25
C PRO A 82 4.38 1.39 6.12
N ALA A 83 4.32 0.34 6.92
CA ALA A 83 5.28 -0.77 6.88
C ALA A 83 5.23 -1.51 5.53
N VAL A 84 4.03 -1.73 5.00
CA VAL A 84 3.83 -2.32 3.67
C VAL A 84 4.46 -1.44 2.58
N LEU A 85 4.19 -0.15 2.59
CA LEU A 85 4.75 0.78 1.59
C LEU A 85 6.27 0.86 1.67
N GLN A 86 6.83 0.93 2.87
CA GLN A 86 8.29 0.94 3.08
C GLN A 86 8.94 -0.36 2.59
N TYR A 87 8.30 -1.52 2.83
CA TYR A 87 8.76 -2.79 2.31
C TYR A 87 8.87 -2.77 0.78
N PHE A 88 7.83 -2.32 0.07
CA PHE A 88 7.84 -2.23 -1.38
C PHE A 88 8.94 -1.30 -1.90
N GLN A 89 9.12 -0.15 -1.27
CA GLN A 89 10.16 0.82 -1.60
C GLN A 89 11.56 0.20 -1.42
N ASP A 90 11.83 -0.42 -0.27
CA ASP A 90 13.13 -1.04 0.05
C ASP A 90 13.46 -2.21 -0.88
N ARG A 91 12.46 -2.86 -1.44
CA ARG A 91 12.61 -3.97 -2.40
C ARG A 91 12.68 -3.51 -3.86
N GLY A 92 12.65 -2.21 -4.11
CA GLY A 92 12.81 -1.63 -5.45
C GLY A 92 11.54 -1.66 -6.31
N TYR A 93 10.37 -1.90 -5.71
CA TYR A 93 9.10 -1.71 -6.41
C TYR A 93 8.87 -0.23 -6.68
N LYS A 94 8.49 0.10 -7.90
CA LYS A 94 8.14 1.47 -8.31
C LYS A 94 6.64 1.56 -8.60
N PRO A 95 5.97 2.67 -8.22
CA PRO A 95 4.57 2.87 -8.55
C PRO A 95 4.30 2.66 -10.03
N GLY A 96 3.21 1.93 -10.32
CA GLY A 96 2.82 1.63 -11.70
C GLY A 96 3.44 0.37 -12.31
N MET A 97 4.27 -0.36 -11.61
CA MET A 97 4.78 -1.66 -12.08
C MET A 97 3.67 -2.74 -12.23
N GLY A 98 2.50 -2.50 -11.65
CA GLY A 98 1.35 -3.39 -11.70
C GLY A 98 1.34 -4.48 -10.65
N ILE A 99 0.18 -5.13 -10.51
CA ILE A 99 -0.08 -6.10 -9.43
C ILE A 99 0.80 -7.35 -9.52
N GLU A 100 1.18 -7.78 -10.72
CA GLU A 100 2.06 -8.93 -10.90
C GLU A 100 3.44 -8.67 -10.29
N ARG A 101 4.00 -7.48 -10.51
CA ARG A 101 5.27 -7.09 -9.95
C ARG A 101 5.20 -6.82 -8.44
N ALA A 102 4.05 -6.32 -7.97
CA ALA A 102 3.80 -6.20 -6.53
C ALA A 102 3.83 -7.58 -5.85
N TYR A 103 3.10 -8.56 -6.40
CA TYR A 103 3.12 -9.92 -5.85
C TYR A 103 4.50 -10.59 -5.98
N ALA A 104 5.18 -10.42 -7.12
CA ALA A 104 6.56 -10.88 -7.30
C ALA A 104 7.52 -10.33 -6.23
N THR A 105 7.32 -9.05 -5.84
CA THR A 105 8.12 -8.42 -4.79
C THR A 105 7.96 -9.10 -3.44
N VAL A 106 6.74 -9.52 -3.08
CA VAL A 106 6.49 -10.21 -1.81
C VAL A 106 6.96 -11.67 -1.89
N LEU A 107 6.63 -12.37 -2.97
CA LEU A 107 7.01 -13.77 -3.15
C LEU A 107 8.53 -14.00 -3.16
N GLY A 108 9.26 -13.16 -3.87
CA GLY A 108 10.68 -13.38 -4.15
C GLY A 108 11.62 -12.26 -3.71
N GLY A 109 11.11 -11.27 -2.97
CA GLY A 109 11.91 -10.19 -2.39
C GLY A 109 12.34 -9.09 -3.35
N ASN A 110 11.91 -9.12 -4.63
CA ASN A 110 12.14 -8.04 -5.59
C ASN A 110 11.15 -8.11 -6.76
N PRO A 111 10.86 -6.98 -7.45
CA PRO A 111 9.84 -6.93 -8.50
C PRO A 111 10.25 -7.64 -9.81
N ASN A 112 11.52 -8.00 -9.97
CA ASN A 112 12.04 -8.61 -11.20
C ASN A 112 12.03 -10.14 -11.16
N VAL A 113 11.52 -10.75 -10.09
CA VAL A 113 11.33 -12.20 -10.00
C VAL A 113 10.47 -12.67 -11.17
N SER A 114 10.80 -13.86 -11.71
CA SER A 114 10.04 -14.47 -12.82
C SER A 114 8.56 -14.58 -12.47
N LEU A 115 7.70 -14.29 -13.43
CA LEU A 115 6.25 -14.49 -13.28
C LEU A 115 5.87 -15.99 -13.14
N ASP A 116 6.75 -16.90 -13.54
CA ASP A 116 6.60 -18.34 -13.36
C ASP A 116 7.14 -18.84 -12.01
N ALA A 117 7.80 -17.97 -11.22
CA ALA A 117 8.24 -18.30 -9.87
C ALA A 117 7.02 -18.72 -9.02
N LYS A 118 7.19 -19.77 -8.24
CA LYS A 118 6.12 -20.39 -7.45
C LYS A 118 6.39 -20.24 -5.97
N ASP A 119 5.31 -20.07 -5.20
CA ASP A 119 5.32 -20.21 -3.76
C ASP A 119 5.51 -21.68 -3.33
N SER A 120 5.57 -21.91 -2.01
CA SER A 120 5.70 -23.27 -1.45
C SER A 120 4.50 -24.17 -1.72
N PHE A 121 3.39 -23.64 -2.19
CA PHE A 121 2.17 -24.38 -2.55
C PHE A 121 2.07 -24.62 -4.06
N GLY A 122 3.05 -24.14 -4.84
CA GLY A 122 3.11 -24.31 -6.29
C GLY A 122 2.34 -23.26 -7.08
N THR A 123 1.82 -22.20 -6.45
CA THR A 123 1.13 -21.10 -7.13
C THR A 123 2.15 -20.15 -7.73
N SER A 124 2.10 -19.94 -9.06
CA SER A 124 2.99 -18.98 -9.72
C SER A 124 2.51 -17.54 -9.53
N VAL A 125 3.43 -16.56 -9.68
CA VAL A 125 3.10 -15.13 -9.70
C VAL A 125 1.99 -14.85 -10.71
N ALA A 126 2.14 -15.34 -11.95
CA ALA A 126 1.13 -15.17 -13.00
C ALA A 126 -0.22 -15.84 -12.66
N GLY A 127 -0.18 -17.00 -12.00
CA GLY A 127 -1.38 -17.72 -11.56
C GLY A 127 -2.15 -16.97 -10.48
N ALA A 128 -1.46 -16.50 -9.44
CA ALA A 128 -2.05 -15.72 -8.37
C ALA A 128 -2.61 -14.39 -8.89
N SER A 129 -1.88 -13.73 -9.80
CA SER A 129 -2.27 -12.43 -10.33
C SER A 129 -3.59 -12.43 -11.08
N LYS A 130 -3.98 -13.54 -11.69
CA LYS A 130 -5.32 -13.69 -12.31
C LYS A 130 -6.45 -13.55 -11.30
N ARG A 131 -6.23 -14.00 -10.06
CA ARG A 131 -7.20 -13.91 -8.98
C ARG A 131 -7.37 -12.50 -8.44
N PHE A 132 -6.36 -11.62 -8.63
CA PHE A 132 -6.41 -10.21 -8.21
C PHE A 132 -7.05 -9.30 -9.26
N LYS A 133 -7.17 -9.73 -10.52
CA LYS A 133 -7.76 -8.95 -11.61
C LYS A 133 -9.29 -9.08 -11.61
N GLN A 134 -9.95 -8.13 -12.26
CA GLN A 134 -11.41 -8.09 -12.38
C GLN A 134 -11.96 -9.45 -12.84
N GLY A 135 -12.97 -9.94 -12.15
CA GLY A 135 -13.54 -11.28 -12.33
C GLY A 135 -12.84 -12.39 -11.54
N GLY A 136 -11.69 -12.13 -10.93
CA GLY A 136 -11.04 -13.05 -10.02
C GLY A 136 -11.69 -13.08 -8.63
N ASP A 137 -11.64 -14.21 -7.97
CA ASP A 137 -12.30 -14.43 -6.66
C ASP A 137 -11.77 -13.48 -5.57
N LEU A 138 -10.49 -13.21 -5.56
CA LEU A 138 -9.86 -12.30 -4.60
C LEU A 138 -10.16 -10.82 -4.91
N TYR A 139 -10.27 -10.46 -6.18
CA TYR A 139 -10.73 -9.14 -6.59
C TYR A 139 -12.16 -8.88 -6.10
N GLU A 140 -13.06 -9.84 -6.31
CA GLU A 140 -14.45 -9.74 -5.85
C GLU A 140 -14.57 -9.75 -4.33
N ASN A 141 -13.68 -10.48 -3.64
CA ASN A 141 -13.57 -10.38 -2.19
C ASN A 141 -13.18 -8.95 -1.76
N ALA A 142 -12.14 -8.39 -2.36
CA ALA A 142 -11.69 -7.03 -2.05
C ALA A 142 -12.81 -6.00 -2.30
N ARG A 143 -13.54 -6.11 -3.43
CA ARG A 143 -14.67 -5.24 -3.74
C ARG A 143 -15.75 -5.28 -2.65
N ARG A 144 -16.07 -6.47 -2.16
CA ARG A 144 -17.05 -6.66 -1.10
C ARG A 144 -16.60 -6.07 0.24
N VAL A 145 -15.32 -6.21 0.59
CA VAL A 145 -14.74 -5.79 1.87
C VAL A 145 -14.43 -4.29 1.89
N LEU A 146 -13.94 -3.76 0.78
CA LEU A 146 -13.63 -2.34 0.65
C LEU A 146 -14.87 -1.50 0.28
N GLY A 147 -15.93 -2.11 -0.25
CA GLY A 147 -17.11 -1.39 -0.76
C GLY A 147 -16.76 -0.51 -1.96
N ASP A 148 -17.64 0.43 -2.29
CA ASP A 148 -17.45 1.31 -3.44
C ASP A 148 -16.24 2.23 -3.26
N ILE A 149 -15.48 2.38 -4.34
CA ILE A 149 -14.38 3.33 -4.41
C ILE A 149 -14.97 4.71 -4.67
N PRO A 150 -14.54 5.76 -3.95
CA PRO A 150 -14.96 7.14 -4.23
C PRO A 150 -14.73 7.51 -5.71
N ALA A 151 -15.70 8.24 -6.31
CA ALA A 151 -15.65 8.60 -7.72
C ALA A 151 -14.45 9.48 -8.10
N ASP A 152 -13.91 10.20 -7.13
CA ASP A 152 -12.71 11.04 -7.26
C ASP A 152 -11.39 10.26 -7.03
N TYR A 153 -11.47 8.95 -6.79
CA TYR A 153 -10.30 8.12 -6.66
C TYR A 153 -9.60 7.96 -8.01
N SER A 154 -8.36 8.43 -8.11
CA SER A 154 -7.45 8.11 -9.21
C SER A 154 -6.27 7.30 -8.72
N THR A 155 -5.71 6.43 -9.54
CA THR A 155 -4.53 5.62 -9.19
C THR A 155 -3.25 6.45 -9.06
N GLY A 156 -3.32 7.77 -9.24
CA GLY A 156 -2.14 8.64 -9.26
C GLY A 156 -1.34 8.58 -10.56
N LEU A 157 -1.45 7.49 -11.33
CA LEU A 157 -0.83 7.36 -12.66
C LEU A 157 -1.56 8.17 -13.72
N GLU A 158 -2.90 8.21 -13.63
CA GLU A 158 -3.74 8.97 -14.57
C GLU A 158 -3.48 10.48 -14.48
N ALA A 159 -3.12 10.97 -13.27
CA ALA A 159 -2.77 12.37 -13.09
C ALA A 159 -1.44 12.75 -13.76
N GLN A 160 -0.53 11.81 -13.99
CA GLN A 160 0.74 12.07 -14.68
C GLN A 160 0.62 12.04 -16.19
N THR A 161 -0.34 11.31 -16.75
CA THR A 161 -0.57 11.24 -18.19
C THR A 161 -1.43 12.38 -18.70
N GLN A 162 -2.32 12.97 -17.90
CA GLN A 162 -3.15 14.11 -18.29
C GLN A 162 -2.44 15.46 -18.16
N GLY A 163 -1.38 15.55 -17.35
CA GLY A 163 -0.57 16.78 -17.19
C GLY A 163 0.27 17.18 -18.41
N ALA A 164 0.37 16.30 -19.42
CA ALA A 164 1.15 16.59 -20.63
C ALA A 164 0.33 17.28 -21.75
N THR A 165 -0.99 17.46 -21.62
CA THR A 165 -1.81 17.94 -22.75
C THR A 165 -2.67 19.16 -22.51
N THR A 166 -2.88 19.65 -21.28
CA THR A 166 -3.59 20.93 -21.07
C THR A 166 -3.22 21.51 -19.71
N GLY A 167 -2.64 22.72 -19.74
CA GLY A 167 -2.40 23.53 -18.54
C GLY A 167 -3.72 24.03 -17.93
N GLN A 168 -4.35 23.20 -17.13
CA GLN A 168 -5.45 23.61 -16.29
C GLN A 168 -5.31 22.94 -14.91
N GLU A 169 -4.86 23.74 -13.96
CA GLU A 169 -4.80 23.38 -12.55
C GLU A 169 -6.21 23.11 -12.03
N THR A 170 -6.61 21.85 -11.95
CA THR A 170 -7.75 21.46 -11.13
C THR A 170 -7.23 21.07 -9.75
N SER A 171 -7.46 22.00 -8.84
CA SER A 171 -7.07 22.01 -7.45
C SER A 171 -7.47 20.71 -6.72
N SER A 172 -6.47 19.92 -6.32
CA SER A 172 -6.58 18.85 -5.32
C SER A 172 -6.94 19.38 -3.92
N THR A 173 -7.13 20.69 -3.78
CA THR A 173 -7.41 21.41 -2.55
C THR A 173 -8.83 21.17 -2.01
N GLY A 174 -9.80 20.84 -2.87
CA GLY A 174 -11.21 20.67 -2.45
C GLY A 174 -11.45 19.43 -1.58
N PHE A 175 -10.77 18.32 -1.87
CA PHE A 175 -10.89 17.09 -1.08
C PHE A 175 -10.24 17.23 0.31
N LEU A 176 -9.09 17.88 0.35
CA LEU A 176 -8.36 18.14 1.59
C LEU A 176 -9.12 19.10 2.52
N GLN A 177 -9.80 20.10 1.97
CA GLN A 177 -10.58 21.07 2.72
C GLN A 177 -11.82 20.44 3.37
N GLY A 178 -12.50 19.53 2.69
CA GLY A 178 -13.62 18.77 3.25
C GLY A 178 -13.21 17.82 4.39
N PHE A 179 -12.02 17.24 4.29
CA PHE A 179 -11.47 16.34 5.31
C PHE A 179 -10.99 17.12 6.56
N LEU A 180 -10.33 18.27 6.36
CA LEU A 180 -9.83 19.10 7.44
C LEU A 180 -10.96 19.82 8.19
N SER A 181 -12.04 20.24 7.51
CA SER A 181 -13.21 20.87 8.14
C SER A 181 -13.97 19.93 9.09
N GLY A 182 -13.85 18.63 8.92
CA GLY A 182 -14.41 17.63 9.84
C GLY A 182 -13.62 17.45 11.14
N MET A 183 -12.40 17.97 11.23
CA MET A 183 -11.49 17.80 12.38
C MET A 183 -11.38 19.01 13.31
N GLU A 184 -12.01 20.14 12.99
CA GLU A 184 -11.91 21.40 13.75
C GLU A 184 -12.77 21.45 15.03
N GLY A 185 -12.92 20.33 15.74
CA GLY A 185 -13.71 20.29 16.97
C GLY A 185 -13.01 19.75 18.22
N SER A 186 -11.75 19.33 18.16
CA SER A 186 -11.10 18.67 19.30
C SER A 186 -9.83 19.40 19.73
N LYS A 187 -9.81 19.89 20.99
CA LYS A 187 -8.61 20.41 21.66
C LYS A 187 -7.51 19.33 21.70
N PRO A 188 -6.23 19.71 21.62
CA PRO A 188 -5.12 18.76 21.70
C PRO A 188 -5.12 18.07 23.07
N LYS A 189 -5.36 16.77 23.07
CA LYS A 189 -5.05 15.87 24.18
C LYS A 189 -3.64 15.33 23.93
N ASP A 190 -2.94 14.99 25.00
CA ASP A 190 -1.63 14.31 24.91
C ASP A 190 -1.75 13.09 24.02
N LEU A 191 -1.17 13.20 22.82
CA LEU A 191 -1.23 12.13 21.79
C LEU A 191 -0.33 10.99 22.21
N SER A 192 -0.85 9.76 22.14
CA SER A 192 -0.04 8.57 22.30
C SER A 192 0.98 8.46 21.15
N VAL A 193 2.06 7.67 21.36
CA VAL A 193 3.08 7.43 20.32
C VAL A 193 2.45 6.90 19.02
N GLY A 194 1.38 6.10 19.12
CA GLY A 194 0.64 5.59 17.96
C GLY A 194 -0.10 6.69 17.19
N GLU A 195 -0.62 7.70 17.89
CA GLU A 195 -1.29 8.85 17.28
C GLU A 195 -0.28 9.80 16.63
N LEU A 196 0.91 9.97 17.21
CA LEU A 196 2.02 10.72 16.62
C LEU A 196 2.53 10.08 15.32
N VAL A 197 2.66 8.76 15.30
CA VAL A 197 3.04 8.02 14.08
C VAL A 197 1.94 8.14 13.02
N ARG A 198 0.68 8.11 13.43
CA ARG A 198 -0.49 8.34 12.56
C ARG A 198 -0.48 9.75 11.97
N GLU A 199 -0.25 10.78 12.78
CA GLU A 199 -0.16 12.17 12.35
C GLU A 199 1.02 12.40 11.39
N GLN A 200 2.20 11.86 11.68
CA GLN A 200 3.34 11.91 10.78
C GLN A 200 3.06 11.17 9.45
N PHE A 201 2.37 10.04 9.51
CA PHE A 201 1.99 9.29 8.31
C PHE A 201 0.97 10.07 7.49
N LEU A 202 -0.04 10.66 8.11
CA LEU A 202 -1.02 11.51 7.43
C LEU A 202 -0.35 12.76 6.85
N ALA A 203 0.58 13.38 7.55
CA ALA A 203 1.36 14.51 7.05
C ALA A 203 2.22 14.14 5.82
N GLN A 204 2.85 12.96 5.82
CA GLN A 204 3.57 12.44 4.65
C GLN A 204 2.63 12.06 3.49
N LEU A 205 1.42 11.62 3.79
CA LEU A 205 0.39 11.34 2.78
C LEU A 205 -0.10 12.63 2.09
N LEU A 206 -0.08 13.74 2.81
CA LEU A 206 -0.59 15.04 2.36
C LEU A 206 0.48 15.91 1.69
N THR A 207 1.77 15.58 1.80
CA THR A 207 2.83 16.31 1.10
C THR A 207 2.86 15.88 -0.37
N PRO A 208 2.70 16.81 -1.34
CA PRO A 208 2.94 16.50 -2.74
C PRO A 208 4.37 15.98 -2.89
N ALA A 209 4.55 14.94 -3.73
CA ALA A 209 5.86 14.37 -3.98
C ALA A 209 6.81 15.48 -4.42
N GLN A 210 7.73 15.88 -3.54
CA GLN A 210 8.82 16.76 -3.91
C GLN A 210 9.65 16.03 -4.97
N PRO A 211 10.06 16.70 -6.05
CA PRO A 211 11.04 16.14 -6.95
C PRO A 211 12.25 15.74 -6.10
N LEU A 212 12.70 14.50 -6.28
CA LEU A 212 13.86 13.94 -5.58
C LEU A 212 15.01 14.95 -5.66
N ALA A 213 15.30 15.63 -4.56
CA ALA A 213 16.56 16.34 -4.42
C ALA A 213 17.63 15.28 -4.60
N MET A 214 18.55 15.49 -5.56
CA MET A 214 19.68 14.62 -5.77
C MET A 214 20.41 14.45 -4.43
N ASP A 215 20.67 13.19 -4.08
CA ASP A 215 21.45 12.81 -2.91
C ASP A 215 22.77 13.63 -2.92
N PRO A 216 23.11 14.36 -1.85
CA PRO A 216 24.38 15.10 -1.75
C PRO A 216 25.60 14.23 -2.06
N PHE A 217 25.51 12.91 -1.87
CA PHE A 217 26.56 11.95 -2.21
C PHE A 217 26.73 11.78 -3.74
N GLN A 218 25.68 11.93 -4.52
CA GLN A 218 25.76 11.89 -6.00
C GLN A 218 26.40 13.16 -6.58
N MET A 219 26.32 14.29 -5.88
CA MET A 219 27.05 15.51 -6.28
C MET A 219 28.56 15.39 -6.11
N LEU A 220 29.01 14.65 -5.11
CA LEU A 220 30.46 14.43 -4.87
C LEU A 220 31.11 13.49 -5.87
N LEU A 221 30.36 12.56 -6.47
CA LEU A 221 30.89 11.62 -7.46
C LEU A 221 31.02 12.20 -8.88
N ASN A 222 30.38 13.34 -9.15
CA ASN A 222 30.45 14.04 -10.44
C ASN A 222 31.48 15.20 -10.49
N MET A 223 32.18 15.46 -9.40
CA MET A 223 33.31 16.41 -9.43
C MET A 223 34.53 15.68 -9.94
N ASN A 224 34.81 15.79 -11.25
CA ASN A 224 36.02 15.32 -11.88
C ASN A 224 37.23 16.14 -11.35
N PRO A 225 38.23 15.53 -10.67
CA PRO A 225 39.35 16.26 -10.10
C PRO A 225 40.43 16.60 -11.13
N TYR A 226 40.23 16.38 -12.43
CA TYR A 226 41.15 16.70 -13.51
C TYR A 226 40.43 17.42 -14.65
N GLY A 227 40.25 18.72 -14.47
CA GLY A 227 39.92 19.68 -15.50
C GLY A 227 40.97 20.78 -15.53
#